data_aca56cb14b360d0e625d301dee7d3018
#
_entry.id   aca56cb14b360d0e625d301dee7d3018
#
_cell.length_a   1.000
_cell.length_b   1.000
_cell.length_c   1.000
_cell.angle_alpha   90.00
_cell.angle_beta   90.00
_cell.angle_gamma   90.00
#
_symmetry.space_group_name_H-M   'P 1'
#
loop_
_entity.id
_entity.type
_entity.pdbx_description
1 polymer ?
#
loop_
_entity_poly.entity_id
_entity_poly.type
_entity_poly.pdbx_seq_one_letter_code
_entity_poly.pdbx_strand_id
1 'polypeptide(L)'
;MKILVICQYYFPEPFRITDICEELVRCGNEVTVVTGTPNYPTGDIYKGYENGKRAEENIGGVRIIRCPIHPRKQGTLHRLWNYYSYPYRSKCAVRKLKDNFDVVFINQLSPVMMAEAGIWYAKKHNIKSVLYCLDLWPASLAVGGINKGIMYNWFHRGSSRIYHSVDKILVSSKSFSKYFEDEFGLSDTTYLPQYAEEAFTPDECMKTPDENIDLMFAGNVGTAQSMDTVIRAAALCKDIQKLRWHIVGDGKELYACKKLAEEFGAPVVFHGRKPIEEMPKYYAMADAMIVTMQKDPIISLTLPGKVQSYMAAGKPIIGAIDGEAKQIILESQCGVCADAEDAGGLAACVRAFILSDKKMFADNSIRYYDSHYTKPEFISKLQSILSENIGSQGSAKL
;
A
#
# COMPACT_ATOMS: atom_id res chain seq x y z
N MET A 1 4.62 -22.99 11.98
CA MET A 1 3.78 -22.22 12.91
C MET A 1 2.33 -22.24 12.46
N LYS A 2 1.38 -22.13 13.38
CA LYS A 2 -0.03 -21.87 13.09
C LYS A 2 -0.31 -20.38 13.28
N ILE A 3 -0.59 -19.68 12.20
CA ILE A 3 -0.71 -18.22 12.17
C ILE A 3 -2.18 -17.84 11.96
N LEU A 4 -2.74 -17.06 12.88
CA LEU A 4 -4.03 -16.42 12.68
C LEU A 4 -3.82 -15.03 12.07
N VAL A 5 -4.30 -14.81 10.86
CA VAL A 5 -4.19 -13.52 10.16
C VAL A 5 -5.52 -12.77 10.24
N ILE A 6 -5.46 -11.51 10.65
CA ILE A 6 -6.60 -10.60 10.68
C ILE A 6 -6.38 -9.48 9.66
N CYS A 7 -7.24 -9.39 8.65
CA CYS A 7 -7.21 -8.34 7.65
C CYS A 7 -8.63 -8.06 7.13
N GLN A 8 -8.96 -6.79 6.89
CA GLN A 8 -10.31 -6.45 6.42
C GLN A 8 -10.54 -6.84 4.96
N TYR A 9 -9.49 -6.79 4.13
CA TYR A 9 -9.51 -7.08 2.70
C TYR A 9 -8.56 -8.22 2.38
N TYR A 10 -9.01 -9.13 1.54
CA TYR A 10 -8.26 -10.32 1.10
C TYR A 10 -8.74 -10.73 -0.30
N PHE A 11 -8.08 -11.71 -0.93
CA PHE A 11 -8.49 -12.25 -2.24
C PHE A 11 -10.03 -12.38 -2.36
N PRO A 12 -10.64 -11.96 -3.49
CA PRO A 12 -10.05 -11.53 -4.77
C PRO A 12 -9.72 -10.04 -4.86
N GLU A 13 -9.72 -9.31 -3.76
CA GLU A 13 -9.34 -7.91 -3.72
C GLU A 13 -7.81 -7.78 -3.86
N PRO A 14 -7.30 -6.78 -4.61
CA PRO A 14 -5.88 -6.70 -4.98
C PRO A 14 -5.00 -6.15 -3.83
N PHE A 15 -4.95 -6.87 -2.73
CA PHE A 15 -4.10 -6.53 -1.59
C PHE A 15 -2.99 -7.56 -1.43
N ARG A 16 -1.79 -7.07 -1.15
CA ARG A 16 -0.56 -7.87 -1.01
C ARG A 16 -0.63 -8.93 0.10
N ILE A 17 -1.53 -8.76 1.06
CA ILE A 17 -1.70 -9.74 2.14
C ILE A 17 -2.04 -11.15 1.62
N THR A 18 -2.67 -11.26 0.46
CA THR A 18 -2.93 -12.56 -0.18
C THR A 18 -1.63 -13.26 -0.51
N ASP A 19 -0.74 -12.59 -1.24
CA ASP A 19 0.58 -13.10 -1.60
C ASP A 19 1.44 -13.41 -0.35
N ILE A 20 1.42 -12.52 0.64
CA ILE A 20 2.13 -12.75 1.92
C ILE A 20 1.65 -14.05 2.60
N CYS A 21 0.34 -14.28 2.68
CA CYS A 21 -0.21 -15.48 3.32
C CYS A 21 0.12 -16.76 2.55
N GLU A 22 0.03 -16.74 1.22
CA GLU A 22 0.38 -17.89 0.38
C GLU A 22 1.88 -18.20 0.49
N GLU A 23 2.74 -17.18 0.57
CA GLU A 23 4.17 -17.38 0.75
C GLU A 23 4.51 -17.96 2.12
N LEU A 24 3.84 -17.49 3.18
CA LEU A 24 3.97 -18.09 4.50
C LEU A 24 3.56 -19.57 4.50
N VAL A 25 2.54 -19.98 3.73
CA VAL A 25 2.17 -21.39 3.55
C VAL A 25 3.27 -22.15 2.81
N ARG A 26 3.84 -21.60 1.71
CA ARG A 26 4.97 -22.22 0.98
C ARG A 26 6.18 -22.43 1.88
N CYS A 27 6.37 -21.56 2.86
CA CYS A 27 7.40 -21.69 3.90
C CYS A 27 7.04 -22.69 5.02
N GLY A 28 6.00 -23.50 4.87
CA GLY A 28 5.63 -24.57 5.81
C GLY A 28 4.79 -24.13 7.01
N ASN A 29 4.13 -22.97 6.95
CA ASN A 29 3.22 -22.54 8.00
C ASN A 29 1.77 -22.94 7.69
N GLU A 30 0.97 -23.13 8.74
CA GLU A 30 -0.49 -23.23 8.64
C GLU A 30 -1.08 -21.83 8.83
N VAL A 31 -1.76 -21.31 7.80
CA VAL A 31 -2.30 -19.95 7.82
C VAL A 31 -3.82 -19.98 7.76
N THR A 32 -4.47 -19.33 8.73
CA THR A 32 -5.91 -19.07 8.74
C THR A 32 -6.17 -17.58 8.72
N VAL A 33 -6.90 -17.11 7.74
CA VAL A 33 -7.26 -15.69 7.54
C VAL A 33 -8.69 -15.44 7.94
N VAL A 34 -8.93 -14.44 8.78
CA VAL A 34 -10.25 -13.89 9.07
C VAL A 34 -10.38 -12.53 8.40
N THR A 35 -11.26 -12.42 7.41
CA THR A 35 -11.40 -11.25 6.54
C THR A 35 -12.86 -10.85 6.35
N GLY A 36 -13.11 -9.75 5.64
CA GLY A 36 -14.43 -9.31 5.24
C GLY A 36 -14.93 -9.96 3.94
N THR A 37 -16.22 -9.82 3.66
CA THR A 37 -16.76 -10.10 2.31
C THR A 37 -16.18 -9.11 1.31
N PRO A 38 -15.59 -9.56 0.16
CA PRO A 38 -14.92 -8.68 -0.78
C PRO A 38 -15.87 -7.65 -1.41
N ASN A 39 -15.46 -6.37 -1.40
CA ASN A 39 -16.25 -5.24 -1.89
C ASN A 39 -15.42 -4.03 -2.34
N TYR A 40 -14.11 -4.07 -2.24
CA TYR A 40 -13.22 -2.97 -2.64
C TYR A 40 -12.85 -3.08 -4.13
N PRO A 41 -12.78 -1.98 -4.92
CA PRO A 41 -12.90 -0.57 -4.48
C PRO A 41 -14.31 0.03 -4.62
N THR A 42 -15.24 -0.62 -5.33
CA THR A 42 -16.55 -0.05 -5.73
C THR A 42 -17.54 0.05 -4.57
N GLY A 43 -17.36 -0.78 -3.54
CA GLY A 43 -18.32 -0.95 -2.45
C GLY A 43 -19.44 -1.92 -2.77
N ASP A 44 -19.39 -2.59 -3.93
CA ASP A 44 -20.32 -3.67 -4.27
C ASP A 44 -19.69 -5.02 -3.95
N ILE A 45 -20.49 -5.93 -3.41
CA ILE A 45 -20.02 -7.29 -3.12
C ILE A 45 -19.67 -7.98 -4.44
N TYR A 46 -18.52 -8.62 -4.52
CA TYR A 46 -18.08 -9.34 -5.70
C TYR A 46 -19.01 -10.49 -6.04
N LYS A 47 -19.23 -10.68 -7.35
CA LYS A 47 -20.07 -11.79 -7.85
C LYS A 47 -19.57 -13.13 -7.33
N GLY A 48 -20.48 -13.91 -6.74
CA GLY A 48 -20.20 -15.22 -6.16
C GLY A 48 -19.88 -15.19 -4.66
N TYR A 49 -19.87 -14.00 -4.02
CA TYR A 49 -19.64 -13.85 -2.57
C TYR A 49 -20.89 -13.31 -1.84
N GLU A 50 -21.98 -13.09 -2.54
CA GLU A 50 -23.25 -12.58 -1.99
C GLU A 50 -23.87 -13.60 -1.01
N ASN A 51 -24.62 -13.10 -0.05
CA ASN A 51 -25.45 -13.90 0.90
C ASN A 51 -24.64 -14.96 1.68
N GLY A 52 -23.38 -14.68 1.98
CA GLY A 52 -22.50 -15.59 2.72
C GLY A 52 -21.99 -16.78 1.90
N LYS A 53 -22.13 -16.75 0.57
CA LYS A 53 -21.42 -17.69 -0.29
C LYS A 53 -19.92 -17.56 -0.07
N ARG A 54 -19.21 -18.69 -0.10
CA ARG A 54 -17.75 -18.76 0.15
C ARG A 54 -17.35 -18.14 1.50
N ALA A 55 -18.20 -18.32 2.53
CA ALA A 55 -17.89 -17.88 3.89
C ALA A 55 -16.63 -18.58 4.45
N GLU A 56 -16.40 -19.83 4.07
CA GLU A 56 -15.15 -20.55 4.30
C GLU A 56 -14.68 -21.17 3.00
N GLU A 57 -13.38 -21.00 2.68
CA GLU A 57 -12.74 -21.60 1.51
C GLU A 57 -11.23 -21.81 1.77
N ASN A 58 -10.57 -22.60 0.92
CA ASN A 58 -9.13 -22.75 0.93
C ASN A 58 -8.58 -22.32 -0.43
N ILE A 59 -7.66 -21.37 -0.45
CA ILE A 59 -7.00 -20.86 -1.67
C ILE A 59 -5.50 -20.77 -1.40
N GLY A 60 -4.69 -21.35 -2.28
CA GLY A 60 -3.23 -21.35 -2.11
C GLY A 60 -2.74 -22.01 -0.82
N GLY A 61 -3.51 -22.96 -0.25
CA GLY A 61 -3.23 -23.58 1.04
C GLY A 61 -3.64 -22.75 2.26
N VAL A 62 -4.17 -21.54 2.07
CA VAL A 62 -4.65 -20.65 3.12
C VAL A 62 -6.12 -20.93 3.42
N ARG A 63 -6.47 -21.21 4.68
CA ARG A 63 -7.85 -21.29 5.14
C ARG A 63 -8.42 -19.88 5.33
N ILE A 64 -9.48 -19.54 4.64
CA ILE A 64 -10.10 -18.21 4.63
C ILE A 64 -11.47 -18.27 5.27
N ILE A 65 -11.73 -17.40 6.25
CA ILE A 65 -13.01 -17.23 6.93
C ILE A 65 -13.50 -15.81 6.67
N ARG A 66 -14.60 -15.67 5.93
CA ARG A 66 -15.16 -14.37 5.54
C ARG A 66 -16.30 -13.95 6.47
N CYS A 67 -16.16 -12.76 7.01
CA CYS A 67 -17.20 -12.15 7.83
C CYS A 67 -18.13 -11.29 6.97
N PRO A 68 -19.45 -11.37 7.13
CA PRO A 68 -20.34 -10.41 6.49
C PRO A 68 -20.07 -9.02 7.04
N ILE A 69 -19.80 -8.07 6.13
CA ILE A 69 -19.54 -6.68 6.49
C ILE A 69 -20.50 -5.74 5.79
N HIS A 70 -20.68 -4.54 6.32
CA HIS A 70 -21.39 -3.50 5.60
C HIS A 70 -20.47 -2.96 4.48
N PRO A 71 -20.91 -3.03 3.19
CA PRO A 71 -20.06 -2.60 2.09
C PRO A 71 -19.72 -1.10 2.17
N ARG A 72 -18.53 -0.73 1.68
CA ARG A 72 -18.04 0.66 1.69
C ARG A 72 -18.71 1.49 0.59
N LYS A 73 -19.97 1.87 0.79
CA LYS A 73 -20.69 2.77 -0.11
C LYS A 73 -20.32 4.25 0.13
N GLN A 74 -20.72 5.12 -0.80
CA GLN A 74 -20.53 6.56 -0.65
C GLN A 74 -21.35 7.12 0.52
N GLY A 75 -20.81 8.13 1.21
CA GLY A 75 -21.44 8.80 2.34
C GLY A 75 -20.84 8.48 3.70
N THR A 76 -20.84 9.47 4.61
CA THR A 76 -20.19 9.37 5.93
C THR A 76 -20.79 8.27 6.80
N LEU A 77 -22.11 8.09 6.81
CA LEU A 77 -22.79 7.05 7.58
C LEU A 77 -22.39 5.65 7.11
N HIS A 78 -22.36 5.41 5.79
CA HIS A 78 -21.94 4.12 5.24
C HIS A 78 -20.48 3.79 5.57
N ARG A 79 -19.60 4.81 5.59
CA ARG A 79 -18.20 4.64 6.01
C ARG A 79 -18.09 4.25 7.49
N LEU A 80 -18.85 4.91 8.36
CA LEU A 80 -18.89 4.57 9.79
C LEU A 80 -19.40 3.13 10.00
N TRP A 81 -20.49 2.74 9.34
CA TRP A 81 -21.00 1.35 9.40
C TRP A 81 -19.98 0.34 8.90
N ASN A 82 -19.25 0.64 7.82
CA ASN A 82 -18.16 -0.21 7.34
C ASN A 82 -17.06 -0.34 8.40
N TYR A 83 -16.63 0.78 9.03
CA TYR A 83 -15.57 0.81 10.03
C TYR A 83 -15.86 -0.02 11.28
N TYR A 84 -17.11 -0.17 11.67
CA TYR A 84 -17.51 -0.93 12.87
C TYR A 84 -18.04 -2.32 12.57
N SER A 85 -18.55 -2.57 11.37
CA SER A 85 -19.12 -3.87 11.01
C SER A 85 -18.07 -4.97 11.00
N TYR A 86 -16.90 -4.73 10.42
CA TYR A 86 -15.82 -5.72 10.38
C TYR A 86 -15.25 -6.06 11.77
N PRO A 87 -14.82 -5.10 12.62
CA PRO A 87 -14.33 -5.41 13.96
C PRO A 87 -15.31 -6.24 14.79
N TYR A 88 -16.59 -5.92 14.73
CA TYR A 88 -17.62 -6.68 15.44
C TYR A 88 -17.77 -8.11 14.89
N ARG A 89 -17.90 -8.25 13.58
CA ARG A 89 -18.13 -9.56 12.94
C ARG A 89 -16.91 -10.46 12.99
N SER A 90 -15.72 -9.92 12.78
CA SER A 90 -14.47 -10.67 12.91
C SER A 90 -14.25 -11.15 14.35
N LYS A 91 -14.60 -10.34 15.36
CA LYS A 91 -14.56 -10.76 16.76
C LYS A 91 -15.53 -11.89 17.05
N CYS A 92 -16.72 -11.88 16.42
CA CYS A 92 -17.64 -13.01 16.52
C CYS A 92 -17.10 -14.28 15.83
N ALA A 93 -16.39 -14.13 14.71
CA ALA A 93 -15.78 -15.25 13.99
C ALA A 93 -14.64 -15.88 14.78
N VAL A 94 -13.67 -15.08 15.26
CA VAL A 94 -12.54 -15.62 16.04
C VAL A 94 -12.96 -16.29 17.34
N ARG A 95 -14.10 -15.92 17.95
CA ARG A 95 -14.66 -16.58 19.12
C ARG A 95 -15.13 -18.02 18.86
N LYS A 96 -15.45 -18.35 17.62
CA LYS A 96 -15.92 -19.67 17.19
C LYS A 96 -14.78 -20.59 16.76
N LEU A 97 -13.57 -20.06 16.59
CA LEU A 97 -12.40 -20.85 16.23
C LEU A 97 -12.09 -21.83 17.37
N LYS A 98 -11.92 -23.10 16.98
CA LYS A 98 -11.53 -24.18 17.89
C LYS A 98 -10.02 -24.47 17.79
N ASP A 99 -9.39 -23.94 16.76
CA ASP A 99 -7.97 -24.13 16.50
C ASP A 99 -7.13 -23.33 17.49
N ASN A 100 -5.96 -23.87 17.86
CA ASN A 100 -4.95 -23.16 18.59
C ASN A 100 -3.93 -22.59 17.61
N PHE A 101 -3.66 -21.30 17.72
CA PHE A 101 -2.64 -20.60 16.95
C PHE A 101 -1.44 -20.26 17.81
N ASP A 102 -0.26 -20.16 17.17
CA ASP A 102 0.98 -19.82 17.84
C ASP A 102 1.17 -18.30 17.96
N VAL A 103 0.68 -17.56 16.96
CA VAL A 103 0.81 -16.10 16.85
C VAL A 103 -0.36 -15.51 16.06
N VAL A 104 -0.70 -14.24 16.35
CA VAL A 104 -1.65 -13.45 15.58
C VAL A 104 -0.91 -12.43 14.75
N PHE A 105 -1.12 -12.44 13.44
CA PHE A 105 -0.63 -11.42 12.51
C PHE A 105 -1.78 -10.52 12.03
N ILE A 106 -1.64 -9.21 12.22
CA ILE A 106 -2.67 -8.22 11.90
C ILE A 106 -2.16 -7.33 10.78
N ASN A 107 -2.72 -7.44 9.57
CA ASN A 107 -2.39 -6.59 8.44
C ASN A 107 -3.28 -5.35 8.46
N GLN A 108 -2.80 -4.28 9.06
CA GLN A 108 -3.59 -3.10 9.38
C GLN A 108 -3.59 -2.10 8.23
N LEU A 109 -4.79 -1.87 7.70
CA LEU A 109 -5.19 -0.73 6.90
C LEU A 109 -6.09 0.20 7.74
N SER A 110 -6.58 1.27 7.16
CA SER A 110 -7.58 2.13 7.82
C SER A 110 -8.99 1.52 7.79
N PRO A 111 -9.67 1.50 8.92
CA PRO A 111 -9.31 2.01 10.26
C PRO A 111 -8.64 0.97 11.15
N VAL A 112 -7.85 1.40 12.13
CA VAL A 112 -7.12 0.49 13.04
C VAL A 112 -8.03 -0.40 13.89
N MET A 113 -9.31 -0.05 14.08
CA MET A 113 -10.27 -0.87 14.82
C MET A 113 -10.41 -2.28 14.25
N MET A 114 -10.04 -2.50 12.99
CA MET A 114 -9.98 -3.83 12.39
C MET A 114 -9.07 -4.81 13.14
N ALA A 115 -8.12 -4.31 13.94
CA ALA A 115 -7.20 -5.10 14.75
C ALA A 115 -7.85 -5.73 16.00
N GLU A 116 -8.99 -5.23 16.48
CA GLU A 116 -9.58 -5.62 17.77
C GLU A 116 -9.86 -7.12 17.89
N ALA A 117 -10.23 -7.78 16.80
CA ALA A 117 -10.50 -9.23 16.82
C ALA A 117 -9.22 -10.03 17.11
N GLY A 118 -8.11 -9.67 16.45
CA GLY A 118 -6.80 -10.30 16.66
C GLY A 118 -6.27 -10.07 18.07
N ILE A 119 -6.33 -8.83 18.53
CA ILE A 119 -5.91 -8.46 19.90
C ILE A 119 -6.72 -9.22 20.95
N TRP A 120 -8.04 -9.29 20.74
CA TRP A 120 -8.90 -10.05 21.65
C TRP A 120 -8.53 -11.54 21.70
N TYR A 121 -8.28 -12.15 20.51
CA TYR A 121 -7.90 -13.56 20.41
C TYR A 121 -6.54 -13.80 21.10
N ALA A 122 -5.54 -12.97 20.79
CA ALA A 122 -4.21 -13.07 21.38
C ALA A 122 -4.24 -13.02 22.90
N LYS A 123 -4.94 -12.03 23.49
CA LYS A 123 -5.10 -11.89 24.94
C LYS A 123 -5.82 -13.08 25.57
N LYS A 124 -6.90 -13.57 24.93
CA LYS A 124 -7.69 -14.69 25.47
C LYS A 124 -6.90 -16.00 25.49
N HIS A 125 -6.05 -16.24 24.50
CA HIS A 125 -5.28 -17.47 24.36
C HIS A 125 -3.84 -17.34 24.87
N ASN A 126 -3.47 -16.19 25.43
CA ASN A 126 -2.13 -15.86 25.94
C ASN A 126 -1.03 -16.10 24.89
N ILE A 127 -1.27 -15.67 23.66
CA ILE A 127 -0.31 -15.67 22.56
C ILE A 127 -0.03 -14.23 22.12
N LYS A 128 1.06 -14.03 21.36
CA LYS A 128 1.47 -12.70 20.92
C LYS A 128 0.76 -12.23 19.68
N SER A 129 0.67 -10.92 19.54
CA SER A 129 0.09 -10.22 18.40
C SER A 129 1.11 -9.31 17.73
N VAL A 130 1.27 -9.46 16.43
CA VAL A 130 2.14 -8.62 15.57
C VAL A 130 1.25 -7.83 14.62
N LEU A 131 1.34 -6.50 14.68
CA LEU A 131 0.57 -5.60 13.81
C LEU A 131 1.49 -5.01 12.75
N TYR A 132 1.12 -5.17 11.49
CA TYR A 132 1.79 -4.54 10.36
C TYR A 132 1.00 -3.32 9.89
N CYS A 133 1.53 -2.14 10.19
CA CYS A 133 0.92 -0.86 9.90
C CYS A 133 1.24 -0.41 8.46
N LEU A 134 0.21 -0.33 7.63
CA LEU A 134 0.28 0.11 6.23
C LEU A 134 -0.31 1.51 6.02
N ASP A 135 -1.06 2.00 7.00
CA ASP A 135 -1.72 3.30 6.94
C ASP A 135 -1.82 3.91 8.35
N LEU A 136 -1.46 5.18 8.46
CA LEU A 136 -1.46 5.91 9.73
C LEU A 136 -2.89 6.32 10.12
N TRP A 137 -3.48 5.57 11.03
CA TRP A 137 -4.76 5.91 11.63
C TRP A 137 -4.57 6.43 13.06
N PRO A 138 -5.22 7.54 13.48
CA PRO A 138 -6.30 8.26 12.78
C PRO A 138 -5.81 9.41 11.88
N ALA A 139 -4.50 9.59 11.67
CA ALA A 139 -3.97 10.72 10.92
C ALA A 139 -4.53 10.78 9.48
N SER A 140 -4.76 9.63 8.84
CA SER A 140 -5.39 9.56 7.50
C SER A 140 -6.82 10.11 7.45
N LEU A 141 -7.51 10.31 8.58
CA LEU A 141 -8.79 11.02 8.64
C LEU A 141 -8.65 12.50 8.27
N ALA A 142 -7.53 13.13 8.63
CA ALA A 142 -7.29 14.54 8.30
C ALA A 142 -7.19 14.74 6.78
N VAL A 143 -6.54 13.82 6.07
CA VAL A 143 -6.50 13.78 4.60
C VAL A 143 -7.90 13.66 4.01
N GLY A 144 -8.82 12.97 4.72
CA GLY A 144 -10.24 12.86 4.37
C GLY A 144 -11.13 14.03 4.80
N GLY A 145 -10.55 15.10 5.35
CA GLY A 145 -11.26 16.31 5.76
C GLY A 145 -11.79 16.30 7.22
N ILE A 146 -11.48 15.28 8.02
CA ILE A 146 -11.79 15.24 9.45
C ILE A 146 -10.59 15.78 10.22
N ASN A 147 -10.55 17.09 10.38
CA ASN A 147 -9.49 17.80 11.10
C ASN A 147 -9.57 17.60 12.63
N LYS A 148 -8.52 18.06 13.34
CA LYS A 148 -8.44 18.02 14.81
C LYS A 148 -9.70 18.60 15.45
N GLY A 149 -10.36 17.82 16.32
CA GLY A 149 -11.60 18.17 17.02
C GLY A 149 -12.09 17.02 17.88
N ILE A 150 -13.27 17.12 18.48
CA ILE A 150 -13.82 16.14 19.43
C ILE A 150 -13.85 14.73 18.82
N MET A 151 -14.29 14.63 17.55
CA MET A 151 -14.38 13.35 16.84
C MET A 151 -12.99 12.76 16.54
N TYR A 152 -12.04 13.58 16.10
CA TYR A 152 -10.65 13.15 15.90
C TYR A 152 -10.03 12.65 17.21
N ASN A 153 -10.20 13.40 18.30
CA ASN A 153 -9.67 13.03 19.61
C ASN A 153 -10.28 11.72 20.14
N TRP A 154 -11.53 11.46 19.83
CA TRP A 154 -12.15 10.19 20.17
C TRP A 154 -11.53 9.01 19.41
N PHE A 155 -11.32 9.16 18.10
CA PHE A 155 -10.60 8.16 17.28
C PHE A 155 -9.15 8.01 17.76
N HIS A 156 -8.47 9.10 18.05
CA HIS A 156 -7.08 9.08 18.52
C HIS A 156 -6.94 8.28 19.83
N ARG A 157 -7.81 8.52 20.82
CA ARG A 157 -7.81 7.75 22.08
C ARG A 157 -8.09 6.27 21.85
N GLY A 158 -9.04 5.95 20.97
CA GLY A 158 -9.34 4.59 20.56
C GLY A 158 -8.14 3.90 19.90
N SER A 159 -7.46 4.59 18.99
CA SER A 159 -6.26 4.13 18.30
C SER A 159 -5.10 3.89 19.25
N SER A 160 -4.83 4.84 20.15
CA SER A 160 -3.80 4.73 21.18
C SER A 160 -3.99 3.45 22.00
N ARG A 161 -5.22 3.19 22.48
CA ARG A 161 -5.53 1.96 23.22
C ARG A 161 -5.26 0.69 22.39
N ILE A 162 -5.58 0.71 21.11
CA ILE A 162 -5.37 -0.45 20.23
C ILE A 162 -3.87 -0.67 20.01
N TYR A 163 -3.11 0.37 19.64
CA TYR A 163 -1.68 0.25 19.41
C TYR A 163 -0.89 -0.19 20.64
N HIS A 164 -1.24 0.30 21.85
CA HIS A 164 -0.66 -0.17 23.11
C HIS A 164 -1.11 -1.59 23.51
N SER A 165 -2.06 -2.16 22.81
CA SER A 165 -2.59 -3.50 23.12
C SER A 165 -1.97 -4.60 22.28
N VAL A 166 -1.15 -4.28 21.28
CA VAL A 166 -0.38 -5.26 20.49
C VAL A 166 1.01 -5.44 21.06
N ASP A 167 1.60 -6.61 20.84
CA ASP A 167 2.93 -6.94 21.40
C ASP A 167 4.06 -6.41 20.53
N LYS A 168 3.87 -6.32 19.21
CA LYS A 168 4.87 -5.81 18.26
C LYS A 168 4.21 -5.04 17.13
N ILE A 169 4.80 -3.90 16.74
CA ILE A 169 4.35 -3.09 15.62
C ILE A 169 5.42 -3.10 14.53
N LEU A 170 5.03 -3.50 13.33
CA LEU A 170 5.81 -3.38 12.12
C LEU A 170 5.30 -2.20 11.32
N VAL A 171 6.20 -1.46 10.68
CA VAL A 171 5.86 -0.27 9.89
C VAL A 171 6.40 -0.40 8.47
N SER A 172 5.57 -0.04 7.49
CA SER A 172 5.92 -0.12 6.07
C SER A 172 6.78 1.06 5.57
N SER A 173 6.89 2.11 6.37
CA SER A 173 7.66 3.32 6.10
C SER A 173 8.51 3.65 7.34
N LYS A 174 9.77 4.07 7.18
CA LYS A 174 10.64 4.45 8.31
C LYS A 174 10.07 5.64 9.08
N SER A 175 9.48 6.58 8.38
CA SER A 175 8.85 7.77 8.96
C SER A 175 7.67 7.44 9.88
N PHE A 176 7.04 6.26 9.72
CA PHE A 176 5.98 5.82 10.63
C PHE A 176 6.52 5.57 12.05
N SER A 177 7.77 5.12 12.20
CA SER A 177 8.37 4.92 13.53
C SER A 177 8.35 6.21 14.35
N LYS A 178 8.77 7.32 13.72
CA LYS A 178 8.74 8.63 14.39
C LYS A 178 7.30 9.07 14.71
N TYR A 179 6.35 8.84 13.82
CA TYR A 179 4.93 9.13 14.07
C TYR A 179 4.40 8.35 15.29
N PHE A 180 4.73 7.05 15.40
CA PHE A 180 4.33 6.23 16.55
C PHE A 180 4.93 6.73 17.86
N GLU A 181 6.19 7.16 17.84
CA GLU A 181 6.86 7.74 19.00
C GLU A 181 6.24 9.08 19.39
N ASP A 182 6.09 10.01 18.44
CA ASP A 182 5.59 11.38 18.69
C ASP A 182 4.11 11.39 19.11
N GLU A 183 3.25 10.57 18.46
CA GLU A 183 1.79 10.61 18.71
C GLU A 183 1.31 9.65 19.78
N PHE A 184 2.02 8.54 19.99
CA PHE A 184 1.57 7.49 20.92
C PHE A 184 2.60 7.10 21.97
N GLY A 185 3.83 7.63 21.94
CA GLY A 185 4.90 7.24 22.85
C GLY A 185 5.42 5.81 22.64
N LEU A 186 5.25 5.27 21.43
CA LEU A 186 5.63 3.91 21.05
C LEU A 186 6.90 3.93 20.19
N SER A 187 8.06 3.73 20.82
CA SER A 187 9.38 3.73 20.15
C SER A 187 9.81 2.36 19.62
N ASP A 188 9.25 1.24 20.16
CA ASP A 188 9.59 -0.12 19.73
C ASP A 188 8.77 -0.52 18.47
N THR A 189 9.14 0.06 17.34
CA THR A 189 8.61 -0.35 16.05
C THR A 189 9.70 -0.98 15.18
N THR A 190 9.33 -1.86 14.26
CA THR A 190 10.28 -2.50 13.34
C THR A 190 9.92 -2.18 11.89
N TYR A 191 10.88 -1.63 11.16
CA TYR A 191 10.71 -1.34 9.74
C TYR A 191 10.67 -2.62 8.92
N LEU A 192 9.59 -2.80 8.17
CA LEU A 192 9.39 -3.88 7.22
C LEU A 192 8.77 -3.30 5.93
N PRO A 193 9.59 -2.83 4.98
CA PRO A 193 9.08 -2.24 3.73
C PRO A 193 8.37 -3.27 2.88
N GLN A 194 7.39 -2.84 2.09
CA GLN A 194 6.75 -3.69 1.10
C GLN A 194 7.70 -4.00 -0.07
N TYR A 195 7.41 -5.06 -0.81
CA TYR A 195 8.08 -5.47 -2.05
C TYR A 195 7.18 -5.21 -3.26
N ALA A 196 7.73 -5.27 -4.46
CA ALA A 196 6.98 -5.16 -5.72
C ALA A 196 6.25 -6.47 -6.07
N GLU A 197 5.28 -6.38 -6.96
CA GLU A 197 4.67 -7.54 -7.60
C GLU A 197 5.70 -8.27 -8.46
N GLU A 198 5.66 -9.61 -8.49
CA GLU A 198 6.62 -10.45 -9.23
C GLU A 198 6.65 -10.19 -10.74
N ALA A 199 5.56 -9.65 -11.29
CA ALA A 199 5.49 -9.28 -12.70
C ALA A 199 6.39 -8.10 -13.10
N PHE A 200 6.85 -7.29 -12.12
CA PHE A 200 7.70 -6.13 -12.39
C PHE A 200 9.17 -6.52 -12.28
N THR A 201 9.69 -7.09 -13.36
CA THR A 201 11.12 -7.37 -13.52
C THR A 201 11.73 -6.47 -14.57
N PRO A 202 13.06 -6.20 -14.53
CA PRO A 202 13.72 -5.40 -15.55
C PRO A 202 13.52 -5.95 -16.97
N ASP A 203 13.56 -7.27 -17.14
CA ASP A 203 13.43 -7.92 -18.45
C ASP A 203 12.01 -7.74 -19.03
N GLU A 204 10.97 -7.97 -18.24
CA GLU A 204 9.57 -7.82 -18.65
C GLU A 204 9.18 -6.35 -18.90
N CYS A 205 9.88 -5.43 -18.26
CA CYS A 205 9.63 -4.00 -18.32
C CYS A 205 10.61 -3.25 -19.22
N MET A 206 11.51 -3.93 -19.95
CA MET A 206 12.52 -3.29 -20.80
C MET A 206 11.86 -2.53 -21.95
N LYS A 207 12.23 -1.26 -22.11
CA LYS A 207 11.78 -0.46 -23.25
C LYS A 207 12.57 -0.82 -24.50
N THR A 208 11.86 -1.11 -25.59
CA THR A 208 12.48 -1.13 -26.91
C THR A 208 12.84 0.30 -27.31
N PRO A 209 14.11 0.59 -27.64
CA PRO A 209 14.53 1.94 -28.00
C PRO A 209 13.74 2.50 -29.19
N ASP A 210 13.19 3.68 -29.03
CA ASP A 210 12.58 4.48 -30.09
C ASP A 210 13.02 5.94 -29.98
N GLU A 211 12.48 6.80 -30.84
CA GLU A 211 12.82 8.22 -30.84
C GLU A 211 12.01 9.04 -29.82
N ASN A 212 11.04 8.42 -29.15
CA ASN A 212 10.16 9.11 -28.22
C ASN A 212 10.68 9.03 -26.79
N ILE A 213 10.30 10.02 -25.99
CA ILE A 213 10.52 10.05 -24.56
C ILE A 213 9.16 9.87 -23.90
N ASP A 214 8.97 8.72 -23.27
CA ASP A 214 7.70 8.34 -22.66
C ASP A 214 7.79 8.42 -21.13
N LEU A 215 6.98 9.28 -20.54
CA LEU A 215 6.84 9.41 -19.11
C LEU A 215 5.51 8.80 -18.66
N MET A 216 5.50 7.97 -17.65
CA MET A 216 4.30 7.23 -17.28
C MET A 216 3.99 7.33 -15.79
N PHE A 217 2.75 7.69 -15.49
CA PHE A 217 2.14 7.46 -14.18
C PHE A 217 1.31 6.18 -14.23
N ALA A 218 1.47 5.30 -13.24
CA ALA A 218 0.67 4.08 -13.11
C ALA A 218 0.06 3.97 -11.71
N GLY A 219 -1.26 3.83 -11.63
CA GLY A 219 -1.95 3.62 -10.36
C GLY A 219 -3.29 4.33 -10.23
N ASN A 220 -3.78 4.45 -8.98
CA ASN A 220 -5.03 5.15 -8.68
C ASN A 220 -4.93 6.64 -9.02
N VAL A 221 -5.96 7.18 -9.70
CA VAL A 221 -6.12 8.61 -10.03
C VAL A 221 -7.05 9.24 -8.98
N GLY A 222 -6.54 9.37 -7.77
CA GLY A 222 -7.28 9.95 -6.65
C GLY A 222 -6.69 11.28 -6.19
N THR A 223 -7.34 11.94 -5.22
CA THR A 223 -6.90 13.25 -4.71
C THR A 223 -5.47 13.21 -4.17
N ALA A 224 -5.14 12.19 -3.38
CA ALA A 224 -3.82 12.07 -2.76
C ALA A 224 -2.65 12.00 -3.78
N GLN A 225 -2.91 11.68 -5.04
CA GLN A 225 -1.90 11.58 -6.08
C GLN A 225 -1.59 12.90 -6.78
N SER A 226 -2.34 13.98 -6.54
CA SER A 226 -2.10 15.31 -7.12
C SER A 226 -1.82 15.26 -8.64
N MET A 227 -2.72 14.62 -9.39
CA MET A 227 -2.52 14.40 -10.84
C MET A 227 -2.60 15.68 -11.66
N ASP A 228 -3.21 16.74 -11.13
CA ASP A 228 -3.20 18.09 -11.72
C ASP A 228 -1.78 18.63 -11.85
N THR A 229 -0.89 18.31 -10.91
CA THR A 229 0.56 18.63 -10.99
C THR A 229 1.20 18.01 -12.24
N VAL A 230 0.89 16.75 -12.55
CA VAL A 230 1.40 16.05 -13.74
C VAL A 230 0.89 16.74 -15.03
N ILE A 231 -0.41 17.07 -15.07
CA ILE A 231 -1.03 17.69 -16.25
C ILE A 231 -0.47 19.10 -16.51
N ARG A 232 -0.31 19.89 -15.44
CA ARG A 232 0.30 21.22 -15.56
C ARG A 232 1.76 21.14 -15.98
N ALA A 233 2.54 20.20 -15.45
CA ALA A 233 3.92 19.96 -15.89
C ALA A 233 3.99 19.55 -17.37
N ALA A 234 3.08 18.67 -17.81
CA ALA A 234 3.00 18.28 -19.21
C ALA A 234 2.69 19.50 -20.13
N ALA A 235 1.80 20.38 -19.68
CA ALA A 235 1.52 21.63 -20.39
C ALA A 235 2.73 22.58 -20.47
N LEU A 236 3.58 22.61 -19.43
CA LEU A 236 4.82 23.40 -19.42
C LEU A 236 5.94 22.80 -20.30
N CYS A 237 5.80 21.56 -20.70
CA CYS A 237 6.79 20.83 -21.52
C CYS A 237 6.37 20.65 -22.98
N LYS A 238 5.36 21.37 -23.49
CA LYS A 238 4.85 21.26 -24.86
C LYS A 238 5.87 21.58 -25.97
N ASP A 239 6.89 22.36 -25.62
CA ASP A 239 8.00 22.73 -26.50
C ASP A 239 8.95 21.56 -26.78
N ILE A 240 8.91 20.50 -25.96
CA ILE A 240 9.79 19.33 -26.09
C ILE A 240 9.17 18.38 -27.11
N GLN A 241 9.76 18.32 -28.28
CA GLN A 241 9.35 17.39 -29.34
C GLN A 241 9.53 15.94 -28.88
N LYS A 242 8.62 15.04 -29.30
CA LYS A 242 8.65 13.60 -29.01
C LYS A 242 8.47 13.23 -27.52
N LEU A 243 8.19 14.19 -26.62
CA LEU A 243 7.81 13.92 -25.24
C LEU A 243 6.34 13.53 -25.17
N ARG A 244 6.06 12.36 -24.58
CA ARG A 244 4.72 11.84 -24.38
C ARG A 244 4.48 11.54 -22.91
N TRP A 245 3.29 11.85 -22.45
CA TRP A 245 2.88 11.61 -21.08
C TRP A 245 1.74 10.59 -21.06
N HIS A 246 1.88 9.54 -20.24
CA HIS A 246 0.93 8.46 -20.15
C HIS A 246 0.40 8.33 -18.72
N ILE A 247 -0.92 8.20 -18.59
CA ILE A 247 -1.59 7.92 -17.34
C ILE A 247 -2.32 6.59 -17.48
N VAL A 248 -1.83 5.56 -16.75
CA VAL A 248 -2.44 4.24 -16.68
C VAL A 248 -3.10 4.10 -15.31
N GLY A 249 -4.41 4.03 -15.28
CA GLY A 249 -5.17 3.93 -14.04
C GLY A 249 -6.56 4.53 -14.14
N ASP A 250 -7.26 4.46 -13.02
CA ASP A 250 -8.61 5.00 -12.84
C ASP A 250 -8.76 5.55 -11.44
N GLY A 251 -9.77 6.37 -11.20
CA GLY A 251 -10.08 6.93 -9.91
C GLY A 251 -11.01 8.13 -10.00
N LYS A 252 -11.42 8.63 -8.85
CA LYS A 252 -12.44 9.69 -8.76
C LYS A 252 -12.04 11.00 -9.43
N GLU A 253 -10.73 11.26 -9.58
CA GLU A 253 -10.22 12.50 -10.20
C GLU A 253 -9.98 12.35 -11.72
N LEU A 254 -10.15 11.15 -12.32
CA LEU A 254 -9.84 10.92 -13.74
C LEU A 254 -10.60 11.85 -14.69
N TYR A 255 -11.87 12.08 -14.41
CA TYR A 255 -12.69 12.99 -15.24
C TYR A 255 -12.18 14.43 -15.16
N ALA A 256 -11.89 14.92 -13.96
CA ALA A 256 -11.33 16.26 -13.74
C ALA A 256 -9.95 16.41 -14.41
N CYS A 257 -9.12 15.36 -14.35
CA CYS A 257 -7.82 15.32 -15.00
C CYS A 257 -7.92 15.43 -16.54
N LYS A 258 -8.86 14.71 -17.16
CA LYS A 258 -9.07 14.80 -18.61
C LYS A 258 -9.50 16.20 -19.03
N LYS A 259 -10.46 16.79 -18.31
CA LYS A 259 -10.92 18.16 -18.56
C LYS A 259 -9.77 19.18 -18.42
N LEU A 260 -8.95 19.02 -17.38
CA LEU A 260 -7.79 19.89 -17.16
C LEU A 260 -6.75 19.75 -18.27
N ALA A 261 -6.51 18.53 -18.75
CA ALA A 261 -5.60 18.29 -19.87
C ALA A 261 -6.08 18.96 -21.17
N GLU A 262 -7.38 18.91 -21.46
CA GLU A 262 -7.98 19.62 -22.58
C GLU A 262 -7.84 21.14 -22.42
N GLU A 263 -8.17 21.69 -21.25
CA GLU A 263 -8.10 23.13 -20.95
C GLU A 263 -6.69 23.68 -21.14
N PHE A 264 -5.68 22.99 -20.65
CA PHE A 264 -4.27 23.37 -20.80
C PHE A 264 -3.67 22.92 -22.14
N GLY A 265 -4.38 22.12 -22.93
CA GLY A 265 -3.87 21.45 -24.15
C GLY A 265 -2.64 20.58 -23.82
N ALA A 266 -2.61 19.94 -22.67
CA ALA A 266 -1.49 19.11 -22.24
C ALA A 266 -1.44 17.80 -23.05
N PRO A 267 -0.26 17.37 -23.56
CA PRO A 267 -0.14 16.19 -24.42
C PRO A 267 -0.14 14.89 -23.59
N VAL A 268 -1.26 14.59 -22.92
CA VAL A 268 -1.40 13.46 -22.00
C VAL A 268 -2.32 12.39 -22.61
N VAL A 269 -1.84 11.15 -22.64
CA VAL A 269 -2.60 9.98 -23.09
C VAL A 269 -3.14 9.21 -21.88
N PHE A 270 -4.45 9.06 -21.79
CA PHE A 270 -5.13 8.32 -20.73
C PHE A 270 -5.49 6.90 -21.19
N HIS A 271 -4.91 5.88 -20.55
CA HIS A 271 -5.10 4.48 -20.92
C HIS A 271 -6.23 3.79 -20.13
N GLY A 272 -6.76 4.45 -19.08
CA GLY A 272 -7.73 3.84 -18.17
C GLY A 272 -7.11 2.73 -17.30
N ARG A 273 -7.96 2.03 -16.56
CA ARG A 273 -7.55 0.91 -15.70
C ARG A 273 -7.10 -0.29 -16.53
N LYS A 274 -6.01 -0.92 -16.11
CA LYS A 274 -5.49 -2.15 -16.70
C LYS A 274 -5.33 -3.24 -15.65
N PRO A 275 -5.50 -4.52 -16.02
CA PRO A 275 -5.18 -5.63 -15.14
C PRO A 275 -3.68 -5.66 -14.84
N ILE A 276 -3.31 -6.24 -13.68
CA ILE A 276 -1.92 -6.26 -13.22
C ILE A 276 -1.01 -7.04 -14.20
N GLU A 277 -1.54 -8.06 -14.84
CA GLU A 277 -0.84 -8.91 -15.80
C GLU A 277 -0.43 -8.17 -17.08
N GLU A 278 -1.13 -7.08 -17.41
CA GLU A 278 -0.81 -6.23 -18.55
C GLU A 278 0.18 -5.10 -18.21
N MET A 279 0.35 -4.79 -16.93
CA MET A 279 1.14 -3.63 -16.50
C MET A 279 2.60 -3.66 -16.94
N PRO A 280 3.32 -4.83 -16.99
CA PRO A 280 4.68 -4.87 -17.53
C PRO A 280 4.80 -4.29 -18.93
N LYS A 281 3.82 -4.53 -19.82
CA LYS A 281 3.80 -3.98 -21.19
C LYS A 281 3.72 -2.44 -21.18
N TYR A 282 2.96 -1.88 -20.24
CA TYR A 282 2.90 -0.41 -20.10
C TYR A 282 4.21 0.13 -19.54
N TYR A 283 4.79 -0.52 -18.52
CA TYR A 283 6.09 -0.12 -17.99
C TYR A 283 7.18 -0.20 -19.05
N ALA A 284 7.13 -1.22 -19.93
CA ALA A 284 8.04 -1.36 -21.05
C ALA A 284 7.99 -0.19 -22.05
N MET A 285 6.88 0.55 -22.12
CA MET A 285 6.80 1.74 -22.98
C MET A 285 7.56 2.93 -22.38
N ALA A 286 7.73 2.99 -21.06
CA ALA A 286 8.21 4.18 -20.36
C ALA A 286 9.74 4.28 -20.30
N ASP A 287 10.27 5.49 -20.54
CA ASP A 287 11.64 5.87 -20.21
C ASP A 287 11.81 6.19 -18.74
N ALA A 288 10.80 6.77 -18.11
CA ALA A 288 10.74 7.02 -16.67
C ALA A 288 9.32 6.94 -16.14
N MET A 289 9.20 6.58 -14.87
CA MET A 289 7.93 6.54 -14.16
C MET A 289 7.75 7.81 -13.33
N ILE A 290 6.52 8.31 -13.28
CA ILE A 290 6.16 9.51 -12.53
C ILE A 290 5.52 9.11 -11.21
N VAL A 291 5.97 9.72 -10.12
CA VAL A 291 5.33 9.63 -8.82
C VAL A 291 5.00 11.01 -8.29
N THR A 292 3.74 11.23 -7.99
CA THR A 292 3.28 12.49 -7.39
C THR A 292 2.37 12.19 -6.20
N MET A 293 2.42 13.05 -5.21
CA MET A 293 1.53 13.02 -4.05
C MET A 293 1.16 14.45 -3.65
N GLN A 294 0.01 14.57 -3.00
CA GLN A 294 -0.46 15.82 -2.41
C GLN A 294 0.50 16.30 -1.33
N LYS A 295 0.65 17.63 -1.23
CA LYS A 295 1.46 18.25 -0.17
C LYS A 295 0.71 18.18 1.16
N ASP A 296 1.03 17.20 1.94
CA ASP A 296 0.40 16.95 3.24
C ASP A 296 1.40 16.29 4.20
N PRO A 297 1.52 16.75 5.46
CA PRO A 297 2.47 16.21 6.42
C PRO A 297 2.31 14.72 6.71
N ILE A 298 1.08 14.18 6.65
CA ILE A 298 0.82 12.76 6.91
C ILE A 298 1.10 11.92 5.66
N ILE A 299 0.70 12.42 4.49
CA ILE A 299 0.98 11.73 3.21
C ILE A 299 2.50 11.61 2.99
N SER A 300 3.27 12.64 3.36
CA SER A 300 4.75 12.64 3.21
C SER A 300 5.47 11.59 4.06
N LEU A 301 4.81 11.07 5.11
CA LEU A 301 5.36 9.97 5.92
C LEU A 301 5.25 8.60 5.22
N THR A 302 4.44 8.48 4.19
CA THR A 302 4.17 7.21 3.51
C THR A 302 5.17 6.99 2.37
N LEU A 303 5.76 5.79 2.31
CA LEU A 303 6.45 5.30 1.13
C LEU A 303 5.42 4.61 0.21
N PRO A 304 5.04 5.23 -0.92
CA PRO A 304 4.05 4.63 -1.82
C PRO A 304 4.59 3.36 -2.48
N GLY A 305 3.82 2.26 -2.48
CA GLY A 305 4.24 0.98 -3.07
C GLY A 305 4.64 1.04 -4.54
N LYS A 306 4.18 2.06 -5.28
CA LYS A 306 4.59 2.28 -6.67
C LYS A 306 6.10 2.62 -6.81
N VAL A 307 6.72 3.21 -5.79
CA VAL A 307 8.17 3.47 -5.81
C VAL A 307 8.93 2.15 -5.87
N GLN A 308 8.57 1.18 -5.02
CA GLN A 308 9.16 -0.16 -5.06
C GLN A 308 8.89 -0.86 -6.39
N SER A 309 7.66 -0.79 -6.93
CA SER A 309 7.30 -1.41 -8.22
C SER A 309 8.07 -0.79 -9.39
N TYR A 310 8.30 0.53 -9.36
CA TYR A 310 9.10 1.22 -10.38
C TYR A 310 10.59 0.84 -10.31
N MET A 311 11.13 0.76 -9.09
CA MET A 311 12.52 0.32 -8.87
C MET A 311 12.71 -1.14 -9.30
N ALA A 312 11.80 -2.05 -8.94
CA ALA A 312 11.85 -3.46 -9.36
C ALA A 312 11.84 -3.62 -10.88
N ALA A 313 11.06 -2.79 -11.57
CA ALA A 313 11.00 -2.75 -13.03
C ALA A 313 12.23 -2.11 -13.69
N GLY A 314 13.22 -1.68 -12.91
CA GLY A 314 14.40 -0.99 -13.43
C GLY A 314 14.10 0.35 -14.08
N LYS A 315 13.07 1.05 -13.61
CA LYS A 315 12.68 2.33 -14.20
C LYS A 315 13.24 3.52 -13.44
N PRO A 316 13.79 4.51 -14.14
CA PRO A 316 14.06 5.84 -13.56
C PRO A 316 12.77 6.45 -13.01
N ILE A 317 12.88 7.23 -11.92
CA ILE A 317 11.73 7.85 -11.26
C ILE A 317 11.83 9.38 -11.34
N ILE A 318 10.78 10.03 -11.79
CA ILE A 318 10.63 11.48 -11.74
C ILE A 318 9.52 11.82 -10.74
N GLY A 319 9.86 12.48 -9.65
CA GLY A 319 8.94 12.75 -8.55
C GLY A 319 8.49 14.22 -8.47
N ALA A 320 7.23 14.44 -8.07
CA ALA A 320 6.80 15.67 -7.39
C ALA A 320 6.15 15.22 -6.07
N ILE A 321 6.99 15.02 -5.06
CA ILE A 321 6.65 14.33 -3.83
C ILE A 321 7.57 14.79 -2.69
N ASP A 322 7.04 14.80 -1.46
CA ASP A 322 7.81 15.13 -0.26
C ASP A 322 8.10 13.89 0.61
N GLY A 323 8.86 14.11 1.68
CA GLY A 323 9.09 13.13 2.74
C GLY A 323 9.95 11.94 2.33
N GLU A 324 9.61 10.75 2.89
CA GLU A 324 10.43 9.55 2.77
C GLU A 324 10.64 9.09 1.32
N ALA A 325 9.60 9.16 0.50
CA ALA A 325 9.72 8.75 -0.89
C ALA A 325 10.69 9.63 -1.69
N LYS A 326 10.64 10.95 -1.49
CA LYS A 326 11.61 11.89 -2.09
C LYS A 326 13.04 11.58 -1.64
N GLN A 327 13.23 11.37 -0.35
CA GLN A 327 14.51 11.03 0.22
C GLN A 327 15.09 9.75 -0.40
N ILE A 328 14.29 8.68 -0.48
CA ILE A 328 14.69 7.41 -1.08
C ILE A 328 15.07 7.55 -2.56
N ILE A 329 14.30 8.29 -3.36
CA ILE A 329 14.60 8.50 -4.79
C ILE A 329 15.93 9.23 -4.97
N LEU A 330 16.20 10.24 -4.13
CA LEU A 330 17.45 11.02 -4.20
C LEU A 330 18.64 10.24 -3.65
N GLU A 331 18.51 9.57 -2.50
CA GLU A 331 19.59 8.77 -1.89
C GLU A 331 19.98 7.58 -2.76
N SER A 332 19.02 6.90 -3.36
CA SER A 332 19.28 5.79 -4.29
C SER A 332 19.84 6.24 -5.64
N GLN A 333 19.78 7.55 -5.94
CA GLN A 333 20.12 8.10 -7.25
C GLN A 333 19.39 7.40 -8.42
N CYS A 334 18.15 6.96 -8.17
CA CYS A 334 17.31 6.31 -9.18
C CYS A 334 16.47 7.29 -9.99
N GLY A 335 16.58 8.59 -9.71
CA GLY A 335 15.79 9.60 -10.38
C GLY A 335 15.99 11.01 -9.85
N VAL A 336 15.04 11.87 -10.16
CA VAL A 336 15.00 13.29 -9.80
C VAL A 336 13.66 13.66 -9.19
N CYS A 337 13.65 14.63 -8.26
CA CYS A 337 12.44 15.03 -7.57
C CYS A 337 12.31 16.54 -7.40
N ALA A 338 11.11 17.05 -7.64
CA ALA A 338 10.62 18.35 -7.17
C ALA A 338 9.84 18.18 -5.85
N ASP A 339 9.42 19.29 -5.26
CA ASP A 339 8.50 19.28 -4.12
C ASP A 339 7.10 18.85 -4.53
N ALA A 340 6.33 18.34 -3.58
CA ALA A 340 4.94 17.97 -3.81
C ALA A 340 4.12 19.18 -4.31
N GLU A 341 3.25 18.94 -5.31
CA GLU A 341 2.39 19.95 -5.96
C GLU A 341 3.15 21.06 -6.74
N ASP A 342 4.45 20.91 -6.95
CA ASP A 342 5.25 21.82 -7.76
C ASP A 342 5.32 21.37 -9.23
N ALA A 343 4.38 21.83 -10.04
CA ALA A 343 4.33 21.53 -11.47
C ALA A 343 5.53 22.14 -12.26
N GLY A 344 6.00 23.32 -11.85
CA GLY A 344 7.18 23.97 -12.45
C GLY A 344 8.44 23.19 -12.16
N GLY A 345 8.63 22.78 -10.91
CA GLY A 345 9.73 21.93 -10.49
C GLY A 345 9.70 20.55 -11.18
N LEU A 346 8.51 19.95 -11.31
CA LEU A 346 8.36 18.69 -12.05
C LEU A 346 8.76 18.84 -13.52
N ALA A 347 8.33 19.92 -14.19
CA ALA A 347 8.76 20.22 -15.56
C ALA A 347 10.26 20.43 -15.68
N ALA A 348 10.89 21.10 -14.70
CA ALA A 348 12.34 21.26 -14.64
C ALA A 348 13.06 19.90 -14.45
N CYS A 349 12.54 19.02 -13.58
CA CYS A 349 13.03 17.67 -13.40
C CYS A 349 12.97 16.85 -14.70
N VAL A 350 11.86 16.95 -15.46
CA VAL A 350 11.74 16.30 -16.77
C VAL A 350 12.82 16.79 -17.73
N ARG A 351 13.05 18.09 -17.84
CA ARG A 351 14.10 18.66 -18.71
C ARG A 351 15.49 18.16 -18.30
N ALA A 352 15.78 18.12 -17.00
CA ALA A 352 17.03 17.58 -16.48
C ALA A 352 17.20 16.09 -16.80
N PHE A 353 16.13 15.29 -16.62
CA PHE A 353 16.13 13.87 -16.93
C PHE A 353 16.43 13.57 -18.40
N ILE A 354 15.89 14.35 -19.33
CA ILE A 354 16.13 14.18 -20.76
C ILE A 354 17.62 14.31 -21.11
N LEU A 355 18.34 15.14 -20.40
CA LEU A 355 19.77 15.40 -20.60
C LEU A 355 20.68 14.45 -19.77
N SER A 356 20.11 13.62 -18.93
CA SER A 356 20.85 12.75 -18.01
C SER A 356 21.14 11.36 -18.59
N ASP A 357 22.03 10.63 -17.90
CA ASP A 357 22.24 9.19 -18.15
C ASP A 357 21.08 8.36 -17.57
N LYS A 358 20.08 8.08 -18.42
CA LYS A 358 18.92 7.30 -18.06
C LYS A 358 19.26 5.88 -17.60
N LYS A 359 20.35 5.29 -18.18
CA LYS A 359 20.81 3.96 -17.82
C LYS A 359 21.32 3.92 -16.39
N MET A 360 22.07 4.92 -15.98
CA MET A 360 22.55 5.03 -14.59
C MET A 360 21.37 5.03 -13.59
N PHE A 361 20.30 5.79 -13.86
CA PHE A 361 19.13 5.80 -12.99
C PHE A 361 18.42 4.43 -12.94
N ALA A 362 18.31 3.76 -14.08
CA ALA A 362 17.72 2.42 -14.18
C ALA A 362 18.53 1.38 -13.38
N ASP A 363 19.85 1.34 -13.57
CA ASP A 363 20.75 0.44 -12.85
C ASP A 363 20.69 0.69 -11.33
N ASN A 364 20.59 1.96 -10.92
CA ASN A 364 20.45 2.34 -9.51
C ASN A 364 19.10 1.92 -8.93
N SER A 365 18.00 2.01 -9.72
CA SER A 365 16.69 1.50 -9.32
C SER A 365 16.74 0.02 -8.96
N ILE A 366 17.28 -0.80 -9.85
CA ILE A 366 17.43 -2.26 -9.64
C ILE A 366 18.28 -2.52 -8.40
N ARG A 367 19.46 -1.92 -8.33
CA ARG A 367 20.40 -2.14 -7.22
C ARG A 367 19.78 -1.81 -5.87
N TYR A 368 19.05 -0.68 -5.78
CA TYR A 368 18.42 -0.28 -4.53
C TYR A 368 17.27 -1.20 -4.16
N TYR A 369 16.45 -1.61 -5.15
CA TYR A 369 15.38 -2.59 -4.94
C TYR A 369 15.92 -3.91 -4.41
N ASP A 370 16.92 -4.48 -5.08
CA ASP A 370 17.53 -5.78 -4.71
C ASP A 370 18.16 -5.76 -3.32
N SER A 371 18.63 -4.59 -2.87
CA SER A 371 19.25 -4.45 -1.55
C SER A 371 18.26 -4.18 -0.42
N HIS A 372 17.00 -3.78 -0.70
CA HIS A 372 16.11 -3.25 0.34
C HIS A 372 14.68 -3.76 0.30
N TYR A 373 14.20 -4.26 -0.85
CA TYR A 373 12.76 -4.44 -1.05
C TYR A 373 12.37 -5.79 -1.65
N THR A 374 13.23 -6.79 -1.60
CA THR A 374 12.94 -8.09 -2.20
C THR A 374 11.89 -8.87 -1.40
N LYS A 375 11.06 -9.63 -2.09
CA LYS A 375 10.05 -10.51 -1.46
C LYS A 375 10.68 -11.56 -0.54
N PRO A 376 11.77 -12.26 -0.93
CA PRO A 376 12.42 -13.22 -0.03
C PRO A 376 12.90 -12.61 1.28
N GLU A 377 13.49 -11.40 1.24
CA GLU A 377 13.94 -10.70 2.44
C GLU A 377 12.76 -10.30 3.33
N PHE A 378 11.69 -9.75 2.73
CA PHE A 378 10.46 -9.42 3.46
C PHE A 378 9.89 -10.64 4.18
N ILE A 379 9.71 -11.77 3.48
CA ILE A 379 9.13 -13.00 4.04
C ILE A 379 10.04 -13.59 5.12
N SER A 380 11.35 -13.65 4.88
CA SER A 380 12.32 -14.13 5.87
C SER A 380 12.27 -13.31 7.16
N LYS A 381 12.27 -11.98 7.04
CA LYS A 381 12.19 -11.07 8.18
C LYS A 381 10.84 -11.17 8.90
N LEU A 382 9.73 -11.25 8.16
CA LEU A 382 8.41 -11.44 8.76
C LEU A 382 8.34 -12.76 9.54
N GLN A 383 8.83 -13.87 8.97
CA GLN A 383 8.87 -15.16 9.65
C GLN A 383 9.72 -15.15 10.92
N SER A 384 10.90 -14.52 10.89
CA SER A 384 11.74 -14.35 12.09
C SER A 384 10.97 -13.63 13.20
N ILE A 385 10.36 -12.48 12.86
CA ILE A 385 9.58 -11.70 13.83
C ILE A 385 8.40 -12.50 14.39
N LEU A 386 7.66 -13.21 13.52
CA LEU A 386 6.54 -14.04 13.99
C LEU A 386 7.02 -15.18 14.90
N SER A 387 8.15 -15.82 14.60
CA SER A 387 8.74 -16.91 15.37
C SER A 387 9.24 -16.43 16.75
N GLU A 388 9.90 -15.28 16.80
CA GLU A 388 10.38 -14.65 18.06
C GLU A 388 9.21 -14.27 18.98
N ASN A 389 8.03 -14.02 18.39
CA ASN A 389 6.81 -13.71 19.12
C ASN A 389 5.93 -14.95 19.39
N ILE A 390 6.41 -16.17 19.19
CA ILE A 390 5.75 -17.36 19.72
C ILE A 390 5.97 -17.36 21.23
N GLY A 391 4.88 -17.28 21.98
CA GLY A 391 4.95 -17.34 23.46
C GLY A 391 5.68 -18.60 23.93
N SER A 392 6.50 -18.47 24.94
CA SER A 392 7.32 -19.52 25.57
C SER A 392 6.49 -20.64 26.24
N GLN A 393 5.45 -21.16 25.59
CA GLN A 393 4.66 -22.30 26.09
C GLN A 393 5.28 -23.67 25.77
N GLY A 394 6.50 -23.71 25.16
CA GLY A 394 7.16 -24.95 24.78
C GLY A 394 8.01 -25.64 25.84
N SER A 395 8.25 -25.05 27.01
CA SER A 395 9.20 -25.60 28.01
C SER A 395 8.58 -26.12 29.33
N ALA A 396 7.28 -26.31 29.37
CA ALA A 396 6.61 -26.81 30.58
C ALA A 396 5.72 -28.03 30.30
N LYS A 397 6.17 -28.99 29.50
CA LYS A 397 5.65 -30.37 29.44
C LYS A 397 6.75 -31.28 28.88
N LEU A 398 7.70 -31.62 29.73
CA LEU A 398 8.46 -32.90 29.71
C LEU A 398 8.40 -33.50 31.10
#